data_681cb4899c69c8e467578ffad8fcc804
#
_entry.id   681cb4899c69c8e467578ffad8fcc804
#
_cell.length_a   1.000
_cell.length_b   1.000
_cell.length_c   1.000
_cell.angle_alpha   90.00
_cell.angle_beta   90.00
_cell.angle_gamma   90.00
#
_symmetry.space_group_name_H-M   'P 1'
#
loop_
_entity.id
_entity.type
_entity.pdbx_description
1 polymer ?
#
loop_
_entity_poly.entity_id
_entity_poly.type
_entity_poly.pdbx_seq_one_letter_code
_entity_poly.pdbx_strand_id
1 'polypeptide(L)'
;MQKKIILIAEIGENHLGKINYAKKMIRYVKHSRADYVKFQSYNEKCLTKDDPEYEWFKKVSLSDKDHYDLQNYSKKQKIKFMSSPFSLERAEFLCESLKMKEIKVASAKMTDLRLLRYLNKKCNKGIKSQFLKNYKSMLEFVNIN
;
A
#
# COMPACT_ATOMS: atom_id res chain seq x y z
N MET A 1 -16.44 17.96 -17.08
CA MET A 1 -16.17 17.69 -15.65
C MET A 1 -14.66 17.59 -15.46
N GLN A 2 -14.05 18.48 -14.67
CA GLN A 2 -12.64 18.36 -14.33
C GLN A 2 -12.44 17.10 -13.47
N LYS A 3 -11.48 16.23 -13.85
CA LYS A 3 -11.09 15.08 -13.02
C LYS A 3 -10.45 15.61 -11.74
N LYS A 4 -11.02 15.26 -10.59
CA LYS A 4 -10.42 15.58 -9.29
C LYS A 4 -9.05 14.90 -9.20
N ILE A 5 -8.00 15.69 -8.96
CA ILE A 5 -6.66 15.17 -8.65
C ILE A 5 -6.70 14.55 -7.25
N ILE A 6 -6.17 13.35 -7.11
CA ILE A 6 -6.03 12.65 -5.81
C ILE A 6 -4.58 12.81 -5.36
N LEU A 7 -4.37 13.41 -4.20
CA LEU A 7 -3.05 13.60 -3.61
C LEU A 7 -2.79 12.53 -2.54
N ILE A 8 -1.73 11.75 -2.74
CA ILE A 8 -1.31 10.68 -1.84
C ILE A 8 0.01 11.09 -1.19
N ALA A 9 0.02 11.26 0.13
CA ALA A 9 1.23 11.49 0.88
C ALA A 9 1.95 10.16 1.16
N GLU A 10 3.11 10.00 0.57
CA GLU A 10 3.96 8.82 0.74
C GLU A 10 4.72 8.90 2.06
N ILE A 11 4.30 8.14 3.06
CA ILE A 11 5.03 7.99 4.32
C ILE A 11 6.15 6.97 4.16
N GLY A 12 5.87 5.86 3.45
CA GLY A 12 6.83 4.79 3.27
C GLY A 12 7.38 4.29 4.60
N GLU A 13 8.70 4.24 4.73
CA GLU A 13 9.45 3.84 5.93
C GLU A 13 9.95 5.03 6.79
N ASN A 14 9.58 6.26 6.45
CA ASN A 14 10.05 7.45 7.18
C ASN A 14 9.65 7.47 8.67
N HIS A 15 8.75 6.59 9.09
CA HIS A 15 8.41 6.37 10.50
C HIS A 15 9.51 5.64 11.29
N LEU A 16 10.57 5.12 10.64
CA LEU A 16 11.73 4.48 11.28
C LEU A 16 11.36 3.31 12.22
N GLY A 17 10.30 2.57 11.91
CA GLY A 17 9.76 1.50 12.76
C GLY A 17 9.04 2.00 14.03
N LYS A 18 8.85 3.31 14.20
CA LYS A 18 8.24 3.90 15.40
C LYS A 18 6.80 4.31 15.13
N ILE A 19 5.84 3.58 15.69
CA ILE A 19 4.41 3.81 15.51
C ILE A 19 3.98 5.25 15.87
N ASN A 20 4.61 5.83 16.90
CA ASN A 20 4.34 7.20 17.32
C ASN A 20 4.80 8.23 16.27
N TYR A 21 5.88 7.95 15.53
CA TYR A 21 6.32 8.79 14.42
C TYR A 21 5.35 8.68 13.25
N ALA A 22 4.90 7.46 12.92
CA ALA A 22 3.88 7.26 11.91
C ALA A 22 2.60 8.05 12.22
N LYS A 23 2.11 7.98 13.46
CA LYS A 23 0.95 8.77 13.91
C LYS A 23 1.19 10.28 13.83
N LYS A 24 2.39 10.74 14.19
CA LYS A 24 2.75 12.16 14.05
C LYS A 24 2.73 12.61 12.59
N MET A 25 3.27 11.81 11.67
CA MET A 25 3.23 12.07 10.23
C MET A 25 1.81 12.14 9.70
N ILE A 26 0.91 11.22 10.10
CA ILE A 26 -0.51 11.25 9.73
C ILE A 26 -1.13 12.61 10.12
N ARG A 27 -0.83 13.13 11.30
CA ARG A 27 -1.34 14.45 11.72
C ARG A 27 -0.83 15.59 10.83
N TYR A 28 0.44 15.56 10.44
CA TYR A 28 1.00 16.57 9.54
C TYR A 28 0.37 16.49 8.15
N VAL A 29 0.22 15.28 7.62
CA VAL A 29 -0.39 15.06 6.30
C VAL A 29 -1.83 15.56 6.28
N LYS A 30 -2.59 15.45 7.37
CA LYS A 30 -3.95 16.01 7.45
C LYS A 30 -3.97 17.51 7.11
N HIS A 31 -2.96 18.26 7.49
CA HIS A 31 -2.88 19.71 7.22
C HIS A 31 -2.38 20.04 5.80
N SER A 32 -1.83 19.08 5.07
CA SER A 32 -1.31 19.24 3.71
C SER A 32 -2.38 19.14 2.61
N ARG A 33 -3.66 18.93 2.96
CA ARG A 33 -4.78 18.67 2.03
C ARG A 33 -4.62 17.38 1.19
N ALA A 34 -3.75 16.46 1.58
CA ALA A 34 -3.68 15.15 0.94
C ALA A 34 -4.95 14.34 1.19
N ASP A 35 -5.36 13.54 0.20
CA ASP A 35 -6.51 12.66 0.30
C ASP A 35 -6.16 11.38 1.07
N TYR A 36 -4.90 10.92 0.97
CA TYR A 36 -4.41 9.67 1.55
C TYR A 36 -3.06 9.83 2.24
N VAL A 37 -2.85 9.03 3.29
CA VAL A 37 -1.53 8.66 3.79
C VAL A 37 -1.21 7.25 3.31
N LYS A 38 0.01 7.03 2.77
CA LYS A 38 0.41 5.72 2.25
C LYS A 38 1.62 5.16 3.00
N PHE A 39 1.47 3.91 3.39
CA PHE A 39 2.51 3.06 4.02
C PHE A 39 2.86 1.88 3.12
N GLN A 40 3.78 1.05 3.57
CA GLN A 40 4.14 -0.19 2.91
C GLN A 40 3.78 -1.39 3.79
N SER A 41 3.41 -2.51 3.17
CA SER A 41 3.01 -3.73 3.85
C SER A 41 3.88 -4.88 3.34
N TYR A 42 4.89 -5.20 4.11
CA TYR A 42 5.79 -6.33 3.94
C TYR A 42 6.16 -6.92 5.30
N ASN A 43 6.69 -8.11 5.31
CA ASN A 43 7.25 -8.78 6.46
C ASN A 43 8.60 -9.41 6.08
N GLU A 44 9.27 -10.06 7.02
CA GLU A 44 10.58 -10.68 6.82
C GLU A 44 10.60 -11.65 5.63
N LYS A 45 9.49 -12.36 5.35
CA LYS A 45 9.37 -13.28 4.21
C LYS A 45 9.42 -12.58 2.84
N CYS A 46 9.15 -11.28 2.81
CA CYS A 46 9.21 -10.47 1.59
C CYS A 46 10.62 -9.97 1.28
N LEU A 47 11.56 -10.13 2.22
CA LEU A 47 12.91 -9.60 2.15
C LEU A 47 13.90 -10.68 1.72
N THR A 48 14.90 -10.28 0.95
CA THR A 48 16.02 -11.15 0.57
C THR A 48 17.14 -10.97 1.59
N LYS A 49 17.61 -12.07 2.19
CA LYS A 49 18.65 -12.00 3.25
C LYS A 49 19.97 -11.41 2.78
N ASP A 50 20.27 -11.55 1.49
CA ASP A 50 21.48 -11.00 0.88
C ASP A 50 21.35 -9.53 0.48
N ASP A 51 20.17 -8.92 0.72
CA ASP A 51 19.96 -7.49 0.47
C ASP A 51 20.75 -6.68 1.51
N PRO A 52 21.61 -5.73 1.10
CA PRO A 52 22.36 -4.88 2.04
C PRO A 52 21.46 -4.10 3.02
N GLU A 53 20.21 -3.86 2.65
CA GLU A 53 19.23 -3.14 3.48
C GLU A 53 18.30 -4.08 4.26
N TYR A 54 18.56 -5.41 4.25
CA TYR A 54 17.69 -6.41 4.93
C TYR A 54 17.37 -6.05 6.37
N GLU A 55 18.39 -5.77 7.20
CA GLU A 55 18.23 -5.44 8.61
C GLU A 55 17.48 -4.12 8.81
N TRP A 56 17.67 -3.17 7.91
CA TRP A 56 16.91 -1.92 7.90
C TRP A 56 15.43 -2.18 7.63
N PHE A 57 15.09 -2.85 6.54
CA PHE A 57 13.70 -3.14 6.20
C PHE A 57 13.01 -3.99 7.25
N LYS A 58 13.71 -4.98 7.82
CA LYS A 58 13.21 -5.78 8.93
C LYS A 58 12.86 -4.92 10.14
N LYS A 59 13.74 -4.00 10.51
CA LYS A 59 13.56 -3.07 11.64
C LYS A 59 12.38 -2.11 11.44
N VAL A 60 12.17 -1.64 10.21
CA VAL A 60 11.12 -0.65 9.93
C VAL A 60 9.82 -1.26 9.44
N SER A 61 9.73 -2.57 9.28
CA SER A 61 8.49 -3.24 8.90
C SER A 61 7.38 -3.01 9.92
N LEU A 62 6.16 -2.83 9.43
CA LEU A 62 4.98 -2.66 10.27
C LEU A 62 4.30 -4.00 10.49
N SER A 63 4.02 -4.33 11.74
CA SER A 63 3.23 -5.50 12.11
C SER A 63 1.76 -5.36 11.67
N ASP A 64 1.00 -6.45 11.72
CA ASP A 64 -0.45 -6.42 11.48
C ASP A 64 -1.15 -5.50 12.46
N LYS A 65 -0.76 -5.55 13.74
CA LYS A 65 -1.28 -4.66 14.77
C LYS A 65 -1.01 -3.18 14.44
N ASP A 66 0.19 -2.85 13.97
CA ASP A 66 0.53 -1.49 13.59
C ASP A 66 -0.34 -0.99 12.41
N HIS A 67 -0.60 -1.86 11.43
CA HIS A 67 -1.50 -1.54 10.32
C HIS A 67 -2.92 -1.22 10.81
N TYR A 68 -3.48 -2.04 11.74
CA TYR A 68 -4.78 -1.75 12.36
C TYR A 68 -4.76 -0.42 13.12
N ASP A 69 -3.73 -0.20 13.94
CA ASP A 69 -3.59 1.01 14.74
C ASP A 69 -3.49 2.27 13.87
N LEU A 70 -2.71 2.21 12.78
CA LEU A 70 -2.54 3.34 11.85
C LEU A 70 -3.79 3.60 11.03
N GLN A 71 -4.49 2.55 10.56
CA GLN A 71 -5.77 2.70 9.87
C GLN A 71 -6.81 3.36 10.77
N ASN A 72 -6.96 2.89 12.01
CA ASN A 72 -7.89 3.45 12.98
C ASN A 72 -7.52 4.90 13.33
N TYR A 73 -6.22 5.18 13.49
CA TYR A 73 -5.75 6.52 13.77
C TYR A 73 -6.01 7.47 12.60
N SER A 74 -5.75 7.04 11.36
CA SER A 74 -6.03 7.80 10.15
C SER A 74 -7.51 8.15 10.04
N LYS A 75 -8.39 7.17 10.34
CA LYS A 75 -9.86 7.40 10.39
C LYS A 75 -10.23 8.48 11.41
N LYS A 76 -9.65 8.43 12.62
CA LYS A 76 -9.86 9.47 13.65
C LYS A 76 -9.38 10.85 13.19
N GLN A 77 -8.30 10.90 12.40
CA GLN A 77 -7.78 12.14 11.81
C GLN A 77 -8.52 12.58 10.55
N LYS A 78 -9.53 11.82 10.10
CA LYS A 78 -10.33 12.09 8.87
C LYS A 78 -9.46 12.15 7.61
N ILE A 79 -8.42 11.32 7.53
CA ILE A 79 -7.61 11.09 6.34
C ILE A 79 -7.68 9.62 5.94
N LYS A 80 -7.71 9.33 4.65
CA LYS A 80 -7.77 7.94 4.17
C LYS A 80 -6.42 7.26 4.34
N PHE A 81 -6.47 6.02 4.82
CA PHE A 81 -5.30 5.15 4.94
C PHE A 81 -5.12 4.33 3.67
N MET A 82 -3.89 4.20 3.22
CA MET A 82 -3.50 3.36 2.09
C MET A 82 -2.23 2.60 2.43
N SER A 83 -2.06 1.39 1.90
CA SER A 83 -0.83 0.62 2.01
C SER A 83 -0.55 -0.15 0.72
N SER A 84 0.73 -0.38 0.42
CA SER A 84 1.17 -1.16 -0.73
C SER A 84 1.64 -2.54 -0.27
N PRO A 85 1.02 -3.64 -0.73
CA PRO A 85 1.48 -4.99 -0.42
C PRO A 85 2.70 -5.37 -1.25
N PHE A 86 3.65 -6.07 -0.64
CA PHE A 86 4.85 -6.60 -1.29
C PHE A 86 4.82 -8.12 -1.50
N SER A 87 3.75 -8.79 -1.07
CA SER A 87 3.49 -10.20 -1.34
C SER A 87 1.98 -10.46 -1.44
N LEU A 88 1.61 -11.64 -1.95
CA LEU A 88 0.23 -12.10 -1.97
C LEU A 88 -0.37 -12.17 -0.57
N GLU A 89 0.38 -12.73 0.41
CA GLU A 89 -0.02 -12.79 1.83
C GLU A 89 -0.36 -11.40 2.37
N ARG A 90 0.47 -10.39 2.06
CA ARG A 90 0.22 -9.01 2.48
C ARG A 90 -0.99 -8.40 1.78
N ALA A 91 -1.24 -8.74 0.53
CA ALA A 91 -2.45 -8.31 -0.17
C ALA A 91 -3.72 -8.93 0.43
N GLU A 92 -3.68 -10.21 0.78
CA GLU A 92 -4.77 -10.91 1.48
C GLU A 92 -5.07 -10.23 2.82
N PHE A 93 -4.04 -9.96 3.63
CA PHE A 93 -4.18 -9.24 4.88
C PHE A 93 -4.84 -7.86 4.68
N LEU A 94 -4.35 -7.05 3.74
CA LEU A 94 -4.91 -5.72 3.50
C LEU A 94 -6.35 -5.77 3.01
N CYS A 95 -6.69 -6.69 2.11
CA CYS A 95 -8.03 -6.79 1.54
C CYS A 95 -9.03 -7.48 2.47
N GLU A 96 -8.63 -8.58 3.12
CA GLU A 96 -9.55 -9.44 3.86
C GLU A 96 -9.61 -9.13 5.34
N SER A 97 -8.49 -8.79 5.97
CA SER A 97 -8.44 -8.46 7.39
C SER A 97 -8.68 -6.98 7.64
N LEU A 98 -7.93 -6.10 7.00
CA LEU A 98 -8.11 -4.64 7.11
C LEU A 98 -9.29 -4.10 6.30
N LYS A 99 -9.93 -4.94 5.46
CA LYS A 99 -11.07 -4.56 4.60
C LYS A 99 -10.78 -3.34 3.71
N MET A 100 -9.53 -3.20 3.28
CA MET A 100 -9.15 -2.12 2.39
C MET A 100 -9.77 -2.30 1.00
N LYS A 101 -10.35 -1.23 0.46
CA LYS A 101 -10.96 -1.22 -0.88
C LYS A 101 -10.06 -0.60 -1.93
N GLU A 102 -9.07 0.17 -1.50
CA GLU A 102 -8.15 0.91 -2.35
C GLU A 102 -6.72 0.53 -1.97
N ILE A 103 -6.00 -0.05 -2.91
CA ILE A 103 -4.63 -0.55 -2.75
C ILE A 103 -3.76 0.10 -3.82
N LYS A 104 -2.58 0.58 -3.45
CA LYS A 104 -1.57 1.00 -4.42
C LYS A 104 -0.58 -0.13 -4.65
N VAL A 105 -0.40 -0.54 -5.88
CA VAL A 105 0.65 -1.51 -6.23
C VAL A 105 1.98 -0.77 -6.34
N ALA A 106 3.01 -1.26 -5.65
CA ALA A 106 4.37 -0.74 -5.76
C ALA A 106 4.96 -1.06 -7.15
N SER A 107 5.80 -0.16 -7.70
CA SER A 107 6.40 -0.34 -9.01
C SER A 107 7.18 -1.66 -9.12
N ALA A 108 7.92 -2.04 -8.08
CA ALA A 108 8.64 -3.31 -8.00
C ALA A 108 7.74 -4.57 -8.03
N LYS A 109 6.41 -4.42 -7.86
CA LYS A 109 5.43 -5.52 -7.88
C LYS A 109 4.54 -5.51 -9.12
N MET A 110 4.82 -4.67 -10.09
CA MET A 110 4.04 -4.59 -11.33
C MET A 110 4.19 -5.82 -12.24
N THR A 111 5.22 -6.63 -12.04
CA THR A 111 5.45 -7.90 -12.75
C THR A 111 4.95 -9.13 -11.98
N ASP A 112 4.51 -8.97 -10.74
CA ASP A 112 3.95 -10.07 -9.94
C ASP A 112 2.50 -10.35 -10.35
N LEU A 113 2.34 -11.20 -11.37
CA LEU A 113 1.03 -11.54 -11.93
C LEU A 113 0.08 -12.22 -10.93
N ARG A 114 0.62 -12.97 -9.95
CA ARG A 114 -0.21 -13.62 -8.91
C ARG A 114 -0.84 -12.57 -8.01
N LEU A 115 -0.03 -11.63 -7.53
CA LEU A 115 -0.48 -10.49 -6.73
C LEU A 115 -1.52 -9.65 -7.50
N LEU A 116 -1.23 -9.33 -8.76
CA LEU A 116 -2.09 -8.47 -9.57
C LEU A 116 -3.44 -9.13 -9.89
N ARG A 117 -3.47 -10.44 -10.22
CA ARG A 117 -4.71 -11.20 -10.43
C ARG A 117 -5.57 -11.22 -9.17
N TYR A 118 -4.95 -11.46 -8.02
CA TYR A 118 -5.65 -11.45 -6.73
C TYR A 118 -6.28 -10.09 -6.46
N LEU A 119 -5.50 -9.02 -6.55
CA LEU A 119 -5.97 -7.65 -6.31
C LEU A 119 -7.09 -7.26 -7.29
N ASN A 120 -6.98 -7.62 -8.57
CA ASN A 120 -8.03 -7.37 -9.54
C ASN A 120 -9.35 -8.07 -9.18
N LYS A 121 -9.28 -9.31 -8.69
CA LYS A 121 -10.46 -10.08 -8.24
C LYS A 121 -11.10 -9.49 -6.99
N LYS A 122 -10.31 -9.08 -6.00
CA LYS A 122 -10.80 -8.66 -4.67
C LYS A 122 -11.10 -7.17 -4.57
N CYS A 123 -10.35 -6.33 -5.27
CA CYS A 123 -10.43 -4.88 -5.18
C CYS A 123 -11.11 -4.23 -6.40
N ASN A 124 -11.94 -4.97 -7.13
CA ASN A 124 -12.54 -4.59 -8.43
C ASN A 124 -13.36 -3.28 -8.41
N LYS A 125 -13.63 -2.69 -7.25
CA LYS A 125 -14.31 -1.40 -7.09
C LYS A 125 -13.41 -0.25 -6.63
N GLY A 126 -12.13 -0.49 -6.38
CA GLY A 126 -11.29 0.46 -5.63
C GLY A 126 -9.88 0.73 -6.13
N ILE A 127 -9.36 0.00 -7.10
CA ILE A 127 -8.03 0.33 -7.61
C ILE A 127 -8.16 1.51 -8.60
N LYS A 128 -8.18 2.72 -8.06
CA LYS A 128 -8.06 3.95 -8.82
C LYS A 128 -6.61 4.30 -9.06
N SER A 129 -5.81 3.40 -9.63
CA SER A 129 -4.52 3.80 -10.14
C SER A 129 -4.59 3.94 -11.66
N GLN A 130 -4.00 5.00 -12.16
CA GLN A 130 -3.75 5.20 -13.60
C GLN A 130 -2.96 4.01 -14.19
N PHE A 131 -2.23 3.29 -13.36
CA PHE A 131 -1.49 2.07 -13.66
C PHE A 131 -2.37 0.88 -14.02
N LEU A 132 -3.60 0.75 -13.51
CA LEU A 132 -4.48 -0.37 -13.87
C LEU A 132 -5.12 -0.24 -15.25
N LYS A 133 -5.23 0.94 -15.81
CA LYS A 133 -5.57 1.07 -17.23
C LYS A 133 -4.48 0.42 -18.09
N ASN A 134 -3.22 0.67 -17.75
CA ASN A 134 -2.08 0.07 -18.45
C ASN A 134 -1.95 -1.43 -18.15
N TYR A 135 -2.38 -1.91 -16.97
CA TYR A 135 -2.37 -3.30 -16.60
C TYR A 135 -3.42 -4.14 -17.34
N LYS A 136 -4.63 -3.63 -17.60
CA LYS A 136 -5.60 -4.31 -18.47
C LYS A 136 -5.01 -4.54 -19.86
N SER A 137 -4.37 -3.54 -20.43
CA SER A 137 -3.67 -3.66 -21.71
C SER A 137 -2.51 -4.66 -21.63
N MET A 138 -1.79 -4.72 -20.51
CA MET A 138 -0.69 -5.68 -20.30
C MET A 138 -1.19 -7.12 -20.11
N LEU A 139 -2.32 -7.34 -19.42
CA LEU A 139 -2.94 -8.66 -19.31
C LEU A 139 -3.53 -9.14 -20.65
N GLU A 140 -4.09 -8.25 -21.44
CA GLU A 140 -4.54 -8.55 -22.81
C GLU A 140 -3.34 -8.96 -23.67
N PHE A 141 -2.19 -8.31 -23.52
CA PHE A 141 -0.96 -8.66 -24.24
C PHE A 141 -0.37 -10.01 -23.81
N VAL A 142 -0.41 -10.37 -22.53
CA VAL A 142 0.09 -11.66 -22.00
C VAL A 142 -0.86 -12.83 -22.27
N ASN A 143 -2.14 -12.58 -22.49
CA ASN A 143 -3.12 -13.63 -22.85
C ASN A 143 -3.20 -13.92 -24.36
N ILE A 144 -2.42 -13.23 -25.20
CA ILE A 144 -2.36 -13.45 -26.66
C ILE A 144 -1.19 -14.38 -27.03
N ASN A 145 -0.37 -14.83 -26.09
CA ASN A 145 0.66 -15.85 -26.23
C ASN A 145 0.43 -16.92 -25.17
#